data_cac5c8dd1dc76db49694baffedf4632d
#
_entry.id   cac5c8dd1dc76db49694baffedf4632d
#
_cell.length_a   1.000
_cell.length_b   1.000
_cell.length_c   1.000
_cell.angle_alpha   90.00
_cell.angle_beta   90.00
_cell.angle_gamma   90.00
#
_symmetry.space_group_name_H-M   'P 1'
#
loop_
_entity.id
_entity.type
_entity.pdbx_description
1 polymer ?
#
loop_
_entity_poly.entity_id
_entity_poly.type
_entity_poly.pdbx_seq_one_letter_code
_entity_poly.pdbx_strand_id
1 'polypeptide(L)'
;MHYNNGIEVEHRNFGRGFAVRFFGSKGTLDISRSFLETNPKELMSIKLKPTDIKLYVSESHENDWITSAKSGSKPICDAEVGHRTATICHIANLAYEYRRPLNWDPIKEEFIDDFEANLRRSKRYRKPYELIL
;
A
#
# COMPACT_ATOMS: atom_id res chain seq x y z
N MET A 1 12.49 1.06 -1.70
CA MET A 1 11.82 0.19 -2.69
C MET A 1 11.75 0.98 -3.99
N HIS A 2 12.08 0.33 -5.09
CA HIS A 2 12.07 0.93 -6.43
C HIS A 2 11.05 0.17 -7.28
N TYR A 3 10.18 0.90 -7.95
CA TYR A 3 9.19 0.36 -8.87
C TYR A 3 9.62 0.55 -10.32
N ASN A 4 9.21 -0.34 -11.22
CA ASN A 4 9.58 -0.31 -12.63
C ASN A 4 9.12 0.97 -13.38
N ASN A 5 8.14 1.68 -12.83
CA ASN A 5 7.65 2.97 -13.35
C ASN A 5 8.43 4.18 -12.84
N GLY A 6 9.54 3.96 -12.10
CA GLY A 6 10.39 5.02 -11.55
C GLY A 6 9.92 5.59 -10.21
N ILE A 7 8.82 5.07 -9.64
CA ILE A 7 8.42 5.47 -8.29
C ILE A 7 9.37 4.83 -7.28
N GLU A 8 9.85 5.65 -6.34
CA GLU A 8 10.63 5.20 -5.20
C GLU A 8 9.83 5.38 -3.91
N VAL A 9 9.85 4.35 -3.06
CA VAL A 9 9.25 4.41 -1.71
C VAL A 9 10.33 4.20 -0.67
N GLU A 10 10.47 5.18 0.22
CA GLU A 10 11.38 5.16 1.34
C GLU A 10 10.60 5.01 2.65
N HIS A 11 10.92 4.00 3.44
CA HIS A 11 10.32 3.78 4.75
C HIS A 11 11.25 4.31 5.83
N ARG A 12 10.96 5.50 6.34
CA ARG A 12 11.74 6.15 7.40
C ARG A 12 10.88 7.06 8.27
N ASN A 13 11.39 7.40 9.44
CA ASN A 13 10.83 8.47 10.23
C ASN A 13 11.24 9.84 9.63
N PHE A 14 10.25 10.65 9.25
CA PHE A 14 10.46 12.03 8.77
C PHE A 14 9.83 13.08 9.70
N GLY A 15 9.62 12.71 10.98
CA GLY A 15 9.17 13.63 12.04
C GLY A 15 7.67 13.94 12.06
N ARG A 16 6.85 13.18 11.32
CA ARG A 16 5.39 13.42 11.18
C ARG A 16 4.52 12.28 11.73
N GLY A 17 5.11 11.36 12.51
CA GLY A 17 4.40 10.18 13.03
C GLY A 17 3.96 9.23 11.92
N PHE A 18 2.73 8.70 12.02
CA PHE A 18 2.15 7.79 11.03
C PHE A 18 1.59 8.57 9.84
N ALA A 19 2.45 9.01 8.95
CA ALA A 19 2.09 9.78 7.77
C ALA A 19 2.83 9.28 6.52
N VAL A 20 2.33 9.67 5.36
CA VAL A 20 2.98 9.44 4.06
C VAL A 20 3.28 10.80 3.44
N ARG A 21 4.48 10.96 2.90
CA ARG A 21 4.87 12.12 2.09
C ARG A 21 5.05 11.71 0.65
N PHE A 22 4.36 12.41 -0.24
CA PHE A 22 4.55 12.31 -1.68
C PHE A 22 5.40 13.46 -2.17
N PHE A 23 6.43 13.15 -2.95
CA PHE A 23 7.25 14.13 -3.67
C PHE A 23 6.81 14.12 -5.13
N GLY A 24 6.20 15.20 -5.56
CA GLY A 24 5.79 15.40 -6.95
C GLY A 24 6.57 16.51 -7.64
N SER A 25 6.43 16.61 -8.95
CA SER A 25 7.08 17.65 -9.75
C SER A 25 6.65 19.09 -9.41
N LYS A 26 5.49 19.25 -8.76
CA LYS A 26 4.93 20.55 -8.38
C LYS A 26 5.06 20.87 -6.89
N GLY A 27 5.57 19.95 -6.09
CA GLY A 27 5.69 20.12 -4.64
C GLY A 27 5.50 18.82 -3.87
N THR A 28 5.20 18.96 -2.59
CA THR A 28 4.99 17.81 -1.69
C THR A 28 3.57 17.79 -1.14
N LEU A 29 3.12 16.59 -0.82
CA LEU A 29 1.84 16.34 -0.14
C LEU A 29 2.10 15.41 1.03
N ASP A 30 1.76 15.86 2.24
CA ASP A 30 1.79 15.07 3.46
C ASP A 30 0.37 14.66 3.83
N ILE A 31 0.15 13.40 4.08
CA ILE A 31 -1.16 12.86 4.46
C ILE A 31 -1.05 11.90 5.63
N SER A 32 -2.01 12.02 6.55
CA SER A 32 -2.27 11.08 7.63
C SER A 32 -3.77 10.97 7.88
N ARG A 33 -4.17 10.25 8.92
CA ARG A 33 -5.58 10.22 9.34
C ARG A 33 -6.08 11.56 9.90
N SER A 34 -5.19 12.44 10.34
CA SER A 34 -5.53 13.69 11.04
C SER A 34 -5.22 14.94 10.24
N PHE A 35 -4.48 14.85 9.15
CA PHE A 35 -4.11 16.01 8.34
C PHE A 35 -3.86 15.66 6.88
N LEU A 36 -4.05 16.67 6.04
CA LEU A 36 -3.64 16.72 4.64
C LEU A 36 -3.01 18.09 4.42
N GLU A 37 -1.73 18.12 4.07
CA GLU A 37 -0.97 19.36 3.90
C GLU A 37 -0.15 19.31 2.62
N THR A 38 0.03 20.45 1.99
CA THR A 38 0.85 20.58 0.77
C THR A 38 1.87 21.69 0.91
N ASN A 39 2.96 21.54 0.17
CA ASN A 39 3.93 22.60 -0.02
C ASN A 39 4.30 22.67 -1.52
N PRO A 40 3.98 23.76 -2.22
CA PRO A 40 3.30 24.96 -1.72
C PRO A 40 1.82 24.71 -1.35
N LYS A 41 1.26 25.59 -0.49
CA LYS A 41 -0.12 25.44 0.02
C LYS A 41 -1.19 25.53 -1.08
N GLU A 42 -0.89 26.24 -2.15
CA GLU A 42 -1.76 26.45 -3.32
C GLU A 42 -2.15 25.13 -4.01
N LEU A 43 -1.36 24.08 -3.84
CA LEU A 43 -1.69 22.73 -4.37
C LEU A 43 -3.01 22.19 -3.80
N MET A 44 -3.40 22.57 -2.58
CA MET A 44 -4.69 22.20 -1.99
C MET A 44 -5.89 22.79 -2.74
N SER A 45 -5.70 23.89 -3.45
CA SER A 45 -6.76 24.60 -4.17
C SER A 45 -6.91 24.13 -5.62
N ILE A 46 -6.12 23.17 -6.07
CA ILE A 46 -6.20 22.66 -7.44
C ILE A 46 -7.52 21.91 -7.62
N LYS A 47 -8.32 22.39 -8.57
CA LYS A 47 -9.53 21.69 -8.99
C LYS A 47 -9.18 20.56 -9.94
N LEU A 48 -9.60 19.34 -9.57
CA LEU A 48 -9.43 18.17 -10.42
C LEU A 48 -10.28 18.32 -11.69
N LYS A 49 -9.67 18.02 -12.83
CA LYS A 49 -10.35 17.98 -14.12
C LYS A 49 -11.27 16.74 -14.21
N PRO A 50 -12.25 16.74 -15.13
CA PRO A 50 -13.08 15.54 -15.36
C PRO A 50 -12.26 14.28 -15.74
N THR A 51 -11.10 14.47 -16.38
CA THR A 51 -10.19 13.41 -16.82
C THR A 51 -9.24 12.90 -15.74
N ASP A 52 -9.17 13.59 -14.58
CA ASP A 52 -8.29 13.16 -13.49
C ASP A 52 -8.89 11.96 -12.76
N ILE A 53 -8.02 11.10 -12.25
CA ILE A 53 -8.43 9.95 -11.44
C ILE A 53 -9.05 10.47 -10.15
N LYS A 54 -10.28 10.05 -9.89
CA LYS A 54 -11.03 10.39 -8.67
C LYS A 54 -11.39 9.11 -7.94
N LEU A 55 -11.15 9.09 -6.64
CA LEU A 55 -11.73 8.09 -5.77
C LEU A 55 -13.15 8.53 -5.39
N TYR A 56 -14.08 7.59 -5.24
CA TYR A 56 -15.37 7.94 -4.67
C TYR A 56 -15.23 8.28 -3.18
N VAL A 57 -16.14 9.10 -2.67
CA VAL A 57 -16.12 9.52 -1.27
C VAL A 57 -16.73 8.41 -0.42
N SER A 58 -16.00 7.98 0.60
CA SER A 58 -16.47 7.07 1.64
C SER A 58 -16.20 7.69 3.00
N GLU A 59 -17.25 7.98 3.75
CA GLU A 59 -17.14 8.58 5.09
C GLU A 59 -16.97 7.54 6.20
N SER A 60 -17.36 6.28 5.95
CA SER A 60 -17.23 5.16 6.86
C SER A 60 -16.91 3.89 6.08
N HIS A 61 -15.76 3.30 6.36
CA HIS A 61 -15.35 2.07 5.70
C HIS A 61 -16.21 0.87 6.09
N GLU A 62 -16.82 0.85 7.29
CA GLU A 62 -17.75 -0.18 7.72
C GLU A 62 -19.05 -0.11 6.90
N ASN A 63 -19.62 1.08 6.75
CA ASN A 63 -20.83 1.28 5.95
C ASN A 63 -20.57 1.02 4.47
N ASP A 64 -19.42 1.42 3.96
CA ASP A 64 -19.00 1.14 2.60
C ASP A 64 -18.91 -0.38 2.36
N TRP A 65 -18.26 -1.11 3.26
CA TRP A 65 -18.17 -2.57 3.17
C TRP A 65 -19.55 -3.25 3.21
N ILE A 66 -20.41 -2.87 4.16
CA ILE A 66 -21.78 -3.43 4.28
C ILE A 66 -22.60 -3.14 3.02
N THR A 67 -22.53 -1.91 2.52
CA THR A 67 -23.28 -1.49 1.33
C THR A 67 -22.78 -2.24 0.10
N SER A 68 -21.46 -2.35 -0.05
CA SER A 68 -20.84 -3.08 -1.15
C SER A 68 -21.20 -4.58 -1.11
N ALA A 69 -21.17 -5.19 0.07
CA ALA A 69 -21.60 -6.59 0.24
C ALA A 69 -23.07 -6.81 -0.15
N LYS A 70 -23.97 -5.89 0.20
CA LYS A 70 -25.39 -5.96 -0.15
C LYS A 70 -25.67 -5.75 -1.64
N SER A 71 -24.92 -4.86 -2.28
CA SER A 71 -25.12 -4.49 -3.69
C SER A 71 -24.30 -5.34 -4.67
N GLY A 72 -23.34 -6.14 -4.18
CA GLY A 72 -22.37 -6.85 -5.03
C GLY A 72 -21.35 -5.93 -5.69
N SER A 73 -21.20 -4.68 -5.21
CA SER A 73 -20.19 -3.75 -5.69
C SER A 73 -18.85 -3.93 -4.96
N LYS A 74 -17.79 -3.36 -5.51
CA LYS A 74 -16.49 -3.31 -4.82
C LYS A 74 -16.45 -2.18 -3.80
N PRO A 75 -15.98 -2.43 -2.56
CA PRO A 75 -15.69 -1.37 -1.60
C PRO A 75 -14.49 -0.54 -2.05
N ILE A 76 -14.33 0.66 -1.49
CA ILE A 76 -13.22 1.58 -1.80
C ILE A 76 -11.84 0.93 -1.54
N CYS A 77 -11.78 0.04 -0.57
CA CYS A 77 -10.59 -0.76 -0.24
C CYS A 77 -10.96 -2.24 -0.36
N ASP A 78 -10.98 -2.76 -1.58
CA ASP A 78 -11.27 -4.16 -1.85
C ASP A 78 -10.12 -5.08 -1.40
N ALA A 79 -10.36 -6.39 -1.47
CA ALA A 79 -9.38 -7.40 -1.04
C ALA A 79 -8.05 -7.31 -1.79
N GLU A 80 -8.07 -6.94 -3.08
CA GLU A 80 -6.85 -6.78 -3.87
C GLU A 80 -6.01 -5.59 -3.38
N VAL A 81 -6.65 -4.44 -3.12
CA VAL A 81 -5.96 -3.26 -2.56
C VAL A 81 -5.37 -3.58 -1.20
N GLY A 82 -6.13 -4.25 -0.33
CA GLY A 82 -5.66 -4.68 0.98
C GLY A 82 -4.48 -5.65 0.88
N HIS A 83 -4.58 -6.65 0.01
CA HIS A 83 -3.53 -7.63 -0.24
C HIS A 83 -2.23 -6.98 -0.73
N ARG A 84 -2.28 -6.13 -1.76
CA ARG A 84 -1.11 -5.42 -2.29
C ARG A 84 -0.46 -4.52 -1.24
N THR A 85 -1.26 -3.82 -0.46
CA THR A 85 -0.75 -2.96 0.62
C THR A 85 -0.04 -3.78 1.70
N ALA A 86 -0.62 -4.89 2.14
CA ALA A 86 0.00 -5.79 3.11
C ALA A 86 1.29 -6.41 2.57
N THR A 87 1.30 -6.83 1.31
CA THR A 87 2.47 -7.40 0.63
C THR A 87 3.66 -6.44 0.67
N ILE A 88 3.45 -5.15 0.37
CA ILE A 88 4.52 -4.14 0.43
C ILE A 88 5.11 -4.06 1.84
N CYS A 89 4.26 -4.06 2.88
CA CYS A 89 4.71 -4.03 4.27
C CYS A 89 5.53 -5.28 4.64
N HIS A 90 5.09 -6.46 4.21
CA HIS A 90 5.82 -7.71 4.48
C HIS A 90 7.16 -7.77 3.76
N ILE A 91 7.22 -7.37 2.47
CA ILE A 91 8.47 -7.30 1.71
C ILE A 91 9.46 -6.33 2.36
N ALA A 92 8.98 -5.15 2.81
CA ALA A 92 9.81 -4.19 3.50
C ALA A 92 10.40 -4.75 4.79
N ASN A 93 9.61 -5.47 5.58
CA ASN A 93 10.07 -6.13 6.80
C ASN A 93 11.11 -7.21 6.52
N LEU A 94 10.90 -8.04 5.50
CA LEU A 94 11.88 -9.06 5.10
C LEU A 94 13.19 -8.44 4.60
N ALA A 95 13.12 -7.38 3.79
CA ALA A 95 14.31 -6.68 3.33
C ALA A 95 15.10 -6.05 4.50
N TYR A 96 14.40 -5.51 5.49
CA TYR A 96 15.02 -5.00 6.72
C TYR A 96 15.68 -6.11 7.54
N GLU A 97 15.02 -7.27 7.69
CA GLU A 97 15.55 -8.43 8.42
C GLU A 97 16.78 -9.00 7.74
N TYR A 98 16.73 -9.19 6.41
CA TYR A 98 17.85 -9.75 5.63
C TYR A 98 18.97 -8.74 5.34
N ARG A 99 18.74 -7.46 5.51
CA ARG A 99 19.69 -6.36 5.25
C ARG A 99 20.30 -6.43 3.85
N ARG A 100 19.52 -6.85 2.87
CA ARG A 100 19.91 -6.93 1.47
C ARG A 100 18.73 -6.61 0.56
N PRO A 101 19.00 -6.20 -0.69
CA PRO A 101 17.95 -6.04 -1.69
C PRO A 101 17.20 -7.35 -1.93
N LEU A 102 15.89 -7.26 -2.11
CA LEU A 102 15.01 -8.34 -2.52
C LEU A 102 14.30 -7.92 -3.81
N ASN A 103 14.30 -8.80 -4.81
CA ASN A 103 13.58 -8.58 -6.06
C ASN A 103 12.26 -9.35 -6.04
N TRP A 104 11.16 -8.64 -6.17
CA TRP A 104 9.81 -9.20 -6.08
C TRP A 104 9.12 -9.19 -7.45
N ASP A 105 8.55 -10.31 -7.86
CA ASP A 105 7.64 -10.41 -8.98
C ASP A 105 6.19 -10.24 -8.47
N PRO A 106 5.51 -9.12 -8.78
CA PRO A 106 4.16 -8.87 -8.27
C PRO A 106 3.07 -9.71 -8.97
N ILE A 107 3.39 -10.36 -10.10
CA ILE A 107 2.45 -11.22 -10.83
C ILE A 107 2.49 -12.63 -10.28
N LYS A 108 3.69 -13.18 -10.10
CA LYS A 108 3.90 -14.51 -9.55
C LYS A 108 3.84 -14.54 -8.02
N GLU A 109 3.92 -13.35 -7.40
CA GLU A 109 4.00 -13.17 -5.96
C GLU A 109 5.14 -13.97 -5.31
N GLU A 110 6.32 -13.87 -5.91
CA GLU A 110 7.53 -14.54 -5.45
C GLU A 110 8.76 -13.65 -5.54
N PHE A 111 9.78 -13.97 -4.74
CA PHE A 111 11.09 -13.36 -4.85
C PHE A 111 11.85 -14.01 -6.00
N ILE A 112 12.36 -13.20 -6.93
CA ILE A 112 13.08 -13.65 -8.12
C ILE A 112 14.43 -14.20 -7.68
N ASP A 113 14.71 -15.47 -8.02
CA ASP A 113 15.96 -16.18 -7.76
C ASP A 113 16.41 -16.18 -6.29
N ASP A 114 15.43 -16.12 -5.35
CA ASP A 114 15.70 -16.04 -3.92
C ASP A 114 14.90 -17.09 -3.14
N PHE A 115 15.45 -18.32 -3.08
CA PHE A 115 14.80 -19.43 -2.42
C PHE A 115 14.57 -19.18 -0.91
N GLU A 116 15.54 -18.56 -0.23
CA GLU A 116 15.46 -18.29 1.20
C GLU A 116 14.31 -17.29 1.52
N ALA A 117 14.22 -16.19 0.77
CA ALA A 117 13.13 -15.25 0.92
C ALA A 117 11.77 -15.88 0.58
N ASN A 118 11.72 -16.76 -0.42
CA ASN A 118 10.51 -17.47 -0.81
C ASN A 118 9.98 -18.41 0.29
N LEU A 119 10.82 -19.02 1.10
CA LEU A 119 10.39 -19.80 2.26
C LEU A 119 9.67 -18.95 3.33
N ARG A 120 9.87 -17.64 3.32
CA ARG A 120 9.24 -16.71 4.27
C ARG A 120 7.91 -16.13 3.80
N ARG A 121 7.46 -16.45 2.60
CA ARG A 121 6.14 -16.02 2.09
C ARG A 121 4.97 -16.60 2.87
N SER A 122 5.18 -17.75 3.51
CA SER A 122 4.17 -18.40 4.33
C SER A 122 4.76 -18.86 5.65
N LYS A 123 3.93 -19.01 6.66
CA LYS A 123 4.29 -19.62 7.93
C LYS A 123 3.76 -21.05 7.97
N ARG A 124 4.58 -21.96 8.47
CA ARG A 124 4.10 -23.31 8.76
C ARG A 124 3.08 -23.25 9.91
N TYR A 125 1.88 -23.72 9.63
CA TYR A 125 0.83 -23.81 10.63
C TYR A 125 1.14 -24.96 11.60
N ARG A 126 0.81 -24.76 12.87
CA ARG A 126 0.87 -25.82 13.88
C ARG A 126 -0.36 -26.72 13.78
N LYS A 127 -0.20 -28.01 14.03
CA LYS A 127 -1.36 -28.92 14.15
C LYS A 127 -2.24 -28.52 15.34
N PRO A 128 -3.58 -28.61 15.25
CA PRO A 128 -4.39 -29.07 14.10
C PRO A 128 -4.88 -27.91 13.17
N TYR A 129 -4.25 -26.74 13.21
CA TYR A 129 -4.68 -25.49 12.54
C TYR A 129 -4.07 -25.36 11.14
N GLU A 130 -3.81 -26.47 10.45
CA GLU A 130 -3.34 -26.45 9.07
C GLU A 130 -4.47 -26.02 8.13
N LEU A 131 -4.19 -25.04 7.25
CA LEU A 131 -5.13 -24.69 6.18
C LEU A 131 -5.07 -25.82 5.13
N ILE A 132 -6.22 -26.44 4.91
CA ILE A 132 -6.43 -27.35 3.78
C ILE A 132 -6.92 -26.45 2.64
N LEU A 133 -5.99 -26.14 1.71
CA LEU A 133 -6.30 -25.39 0.48
C LEU A 133 -6.60 -26.36 -0.65
#